data_4dd30f0e6aa1320f412a7683390bc01d
#
_entry.id   4dd30f0e6aa1320f412a7683390bc01d
#
_cell.length_a   1.000
_cell.length_b   1.000
_cell.length_c   1.000
_cell.angle_alpha   90.00
_cell.angle_beta   90.00
_cell.angle_gamma   90.00
#
_symmetry.space_group_name_H-M   'P 1'
#
loop_
_entity.id
_entity.type
_entity.pdbx_description
1 polymer ?
#
loop_
_entity_poly.entity_id
_entity_poly.type
_entity_poly.pdbx_seq_one_letter_code
_entity_poly.pdbx_strand_id
1 'polypeptide(L)'
;TAHDPLIRMALVPRMLEARGLDVTPGIMRRFEAIGDHETAAVLQIILREEVGHVQFGSRWFHYLCEQRGLEPEQTYFDLLENFLNGEIRCPLHHEARREAGFSNQELQRLEALCAGG
;
A
#
# COMPACT_ATOMS: atom_id res chain seq x y z
N THR A 1 9.85 -6.32 16.16
CA THR A 1 9.40 -5.14 16.87
C THR A 1 9.45 -3.91 16.00
N ALA A 2 8.92 -2.80 16.51
CA ALA A 2 8.86 -1.53 15.78
C ALA A 2 10.24 -0.95 15.43
N HIS A 3 11.31 -1.46 16.04
CA HIS A 3 12.67 -1.00 15.76
C HIS A 3 13.35 -1.76 14.63
N ASP A 4 12.76 -2.87 14.20
CA ASP A 4 13.33 -3.66 13.12
C ASP A 4 13.06 -2.96 11.78
N PRO A 5 14.11 -2.60 11.02
CA PRO A 5 13.92 -1.90 9.74
C PRO A 5 13.04 -2.68 8.75
N LEU A 6 13.14 -4.00 8.73
CA LEU A 6 12.30 -4.82 7.83
C LEU A 6 10.82 -4.67 8.18
N ILE A 7 10.49 -4.75 9.46
CA ILE A 7 9.12 -4.58 9.92
C ILE A 7 8.62 -3.19 9.61
N ARG A 8 9.45 -2.17 9.84
CA ARG A 8 9.09 -0.78 9.56
C ARG A 8 8.80 -0.55 8.09
N MET A 9 9.60 -1.14 7.18
CA MET A 9 9.37 -0.98 5.75
C MET A 9 8.12 -1.70 5.29
N ALA A 10 7.72 -2.77 5.97
CA ALA A 10 6.46 -3.42 5.69
C ALA A 10 5.27 -2.62 6.23
N LEU A 11 5.36 -2.17 7.48
CA LEU A 11 4.21 -1.55 8.16
C LEU A 11 3.93 -0.12 7.69
N VAL A 12 4.95 0.73 7.57
CA VAL A 12 4.71 2.13 7.25
C VAL A 12 4.39 2.30 5.76
N PRO A 13 5.31 2.05 4.81
CA PRO A 13 4.96 2.31 3.41
C PRO A 13 3.97 1.31 2.82
N ARG A 14 4.12 0.02 3.10
CA ARG A 14 3.32 -1.00 2.41
C ARG A 14 1.97 -1.29 3.07
N MET A 15 1.73 -0.82 4.27
CA MET A 15 0.42 -0.95 4.93
C MET A 15 -0.23 0.40 5.13
N LEU A 16 0.40 1.29 5.90
CA LEU A 16 -0.21 2.57 6.25
C LEU A 16 -0.27 3.53 5.08
N GLU A 17 0.86 3.77 4.41
CA GLU A 17 0.90 4.70 3.28
C GLU A 17 0.21 4.13 2.05
N ALA A 18 0.32 2.82 1.81
CA ALA A 18 -0.37 2.19 0.68
C ALA A 18 -1.89 2.31 0.81
N ARG A 19 -2.41 2.37 2.03
CA ARG A 19 -3.83 2.63 2.27
C ARG A 19 -4.27 3.94 1.61
N GLY A 20 -3.39 4.96 1.64
CA GLY A 20 -3.66 6.23 0.98
C GLY A 20 -3.85 6.09 -0.52
N LEU A 21 -3.16 5.13 -1.14
CA LEU A 21 -3.32 4.88 -2.57
C LEU A 21 -4.74 4.40 -2.90
N ASP A 22 -5.34 3.66 -1.99
CA ASP A 22 -6.69 3.10 -2.21
C ASP A 22 -7.78 4.13 -1.97
N VAL A 23 -7.63 5.00 -0.96
CA VAL A 23 -8.72 5.89 -0.56
C VAL A 23 -8.72 7.22 -1.31
N THR A 24 -7.56 7.70 -1.77
CA THR A 24 -7.45 9.02 -2.40
C THR A 24 -8.32 9.17 -3.66
N PRO A 25 -8.41 8.18 -4.57
CA PRO A 25 -9.27 8.35 -5.73
C PRO A 25 -10.74 8.63 -5.40
N GLY A 26 -11.26 8.01 -4.35
CA GLY A 26 -12.64 8.27 -3.92
C GLY A 26 -12.83 9.67 -3.40
N ILE A 27 -11.84 10.18 -2.67
CA ILE A 27 -11.87 11.55 -2.15
C ILE A 27 -11.81 12.53 -3.31
N MET A 28 -10.95 12.28 -4.30
CA MET A 28 -10.83 13.12 -5.49
C MET A 28 -12.17 13.21 -6.22
N ARG A 29 -12.85 12.09 -6.40
CA ARG A 29 -14.15 12.05 -7.08
C ARG A 29 -15.19 12.89 -6.35
N ARG A 30 -15.16 12.90 -5.02
CA ARG A 30 -16.11 13.72 -4.24
C ARG A 30 -15.88 15.21 -4.49
N PHE A 31 -14.61 15.66 -4.53
CA PHE A 31 -14.32 17.06 -4.83
C PHE A 31 -14.67 17.42 -6.26
N GLU A 32 -14.42 16.52 -7.20
CA GLU A 32 -14.83 16.71 -8.59
C GLU A 32 -16.33 16.88 -8.71
N ALA A 33 -17.10 16.06 -7.99
CA ALA A 33 -18.56 16.07 -8.04
C ALA A 33 -19.16 17.39 -7.56
N ILE A 34 -18.51 18.07 -6.62
CA ILE A 34 -18.98 19.40 -6.14
C ILE A 34 -18.32 20.54 -6.89
N GLY A 35 -17.57 20.26 -7.96
CA GLY A 35 -16.96 21.27 -8.79
C GLY A 35 -15.63 21.83 -8.27
N ASP A 36 -15.10 21.26 -7.21
CA ASP A 36 -13.80 21.70 -6.66
C ASP A 36 -12.66 20.95 -7.37
N HIS A 37 -12.41 21.36 -8.61
CA HIS A 37 -11.38 20.73 -9.44
C HIS A 37 -9.97 21.05 -8.97
N GLU A 38 -9.80 22.18 -8.30
CA GLU A 38 -8.52 22.61 -7.78
C GLU A 38 -8.04 21.66 -6.67
N THR A 39 -8.92 21.36 -5.72
CA THR A 39 -8.59 20.41 -4.65
C THR A 39 -8.34 19.01 -5.21
N ALA A 40 -9.15 18.59 -6.19
CA ALA A 40 -8.93 17.29 -6.83
C ALA A 40 -7.55 17.22 -7.50
N ALA A 41 -7.11 18.33 -8.14
CA ALA A 41 -5.79 18.37 -8.78
C ALA A 41 -4.66 18.27 -7.76
N VAL A 42 -4.81 18.91 -6.60
CA VAL A 42 -3.83 18.81 -5.52
C VAL A 42 -3.75 17.38 -5.01
N LEU A 43 -4.90 16.71 -4.84
CA LEU A 43 -4.93 15.32 -4.39
C LEU A 43 -4.27 14.39 -5.40
N GLN A 44 -4.37 14.68 -6.69
CA GLN A 44 -3.68 13.91 -7.73
C GLN A 44 -2.16 13.98 -7.56
N ILE A 45 -1.65 15.17 -7.23
CA ILE A 45 -0.21 15.35 -6.98
C ILE A 45 0.21 14.55 -5.74
N ILE A 46 -0.57 14.64 -4.67
CA ILE A 46 -0.30 13.91 -3.43
C ILE A 46 -0.29 12.41 -3.68
N LEU A 47 -1.25 11.92 -4.46
CA LEU A 47 -1.32 10.50 -4.80
C LEU A 47 -0.06 10.04 -5.54
N ARG A 48 0.40 10.83 -6.49
CA ARG A 48 1.61 10.51 -7.26
C ARG A 48 2.84 10.46 -6.37
N GLU A 49 2.96 11.42 -5.45
CA GLU A 49 4.07 11.43 -4.50
C GLU A 49 4.01 10.23 -3.57
N GLU A 50 2.80 9.86 -3.14
CA GLU A 50 2.61 8.72 -2.27
C GLU A 50 3.01 7.41 -2.94
N VAL A 51 2.71 7.26 -4.23
CA VAL A 51 3.17 6.10 -5.00
C VAL A 51 4.70 5.98 -4.91
N GLY A 52 5.42 7.10 -5.05
CA GLY A 52 6.88 7.11 -4.94
C GLY A 52 7.38 6.70 -3.57
N HIS A 53 6.71 7.16 -2.51
CA HIS A 53 7.08 6.80 -1.14
C HIS A 53 6.89 5.30 -0.89
N VAL A 54 5.76 4.76 -1.33
CA VAL A 54 5.47 3.32 -1.16
C VAL A 54 6.42 2.49 -2.01
N GLN A 55 6.75 2.96 -3.21
CA GLN A 55 7.72 2.28 -4.07
C GLN A 55 9.09 2.20 -3.40
N PHE A 56 9.54 3.30 -2.82
CA PHE A 56 10.80 3.36 -2.10
C PHE A 56 10.79 2.35 -0.94
N GLY A 57 9.71 2.33 -0.17
CA GLY A 57 9.56 1.38 0.93
C GLY A 57 9.53 -0.07 0.46
N SER A 58 8.88 -0.34 -0.67
CA SER A 58 8.84 -1.68 -1.25
C SER A 58 10.25 -2.16 -1.64
N ARG A 59 11.05 -1.27 -2.23
CA ARG A 59 12.43 -1.60 -2.59
C ARG A 59 13.27 -1.93 -1.37
N TRP A 60 13.16 -1.12 -0.32
CA TRP A 60 13.89 -1.36 0.91
C TRP A 60 13.43 -2.63 1.61
N PHE A 61 12.13 -2.89 1.60
CA PHE A 61 11.59 -4.11 2.16
C PHE A 61 12.16 -5.35 1.44
N HIS A 62 12.13 -5.33 0.11
CA HIS A 62 12.68 -6.43 -0.69
C HIS A 62 14.17 -6.62 -0.43
N TYR A 63 14.91 -5.53 -0.36
CA TYR A 63 16.35 -5.58 -0.07
C TYR A 63 16.61 -6.24 1.28
N LEU A 64 15.89 -5.81 2.31
CA LEU A 64 16.08 -6.35 3.66
C LEU A 64 15.69 -7.82 3.74
N CYS A 65 14.64 -8.22 3.04
CA CYS A 65 14.27 -9.63 2.96
C CYS A 65 15.36 -10.44 2.31
N GLU A 66 15.92 -9.94 1.21
CA GLU A 66 17.01 -10.62 0.51
C GLU A 66 18.23 -10.79 1.40
N GLN A 67 18.59 -9.74 2.16
CA GLN A 67 19.72 -9.80 3.08
C GLN A 67 19.53 -10.85 4.17
N ARG A 68 18.30 -11.14 4.56
CA ARG A 68 17.99 -12.11 5.62
C ARG A 68 17.59 -13.49 5.08
N GLY A 69 17.61 -13.68 3.76
CA GLY A 69 17.18 -14.93 3.16
C GLY A 69 15.70 -15.21 3.30
N LEU A 70 14.87 -14.16 3.38
CA LEU A 70 13.44 -14.27 3.51
C LEU A 70 12.76 -14.05 2.17
N GLU A 71 11.65 -14.76 1.93
CA GLU A 71 10.85 -14.57 0.74
C GLU A 71 9.93 -13.34 0.97
N PRO A 72 10.03 -12.29 0.13
CA PRO A 72 9.34 -11.03 0.43
C PRO A 72 7.83 -11.13 0.52
N GLU A 73 7.18 -11.84 -0.40
CA GLU A 73 5.73 -11.94 -0.41
C GLU A 73 5.21 -12.63 0.86
N GLN A 74 5.77 -13.79 1.17
CA GLN A 74 5.34 -14.53 2.36
C GLN A 74 5.63 -13.75 3.64
N THR A 75 6.79 -13.10 3.71
CA THR A 75 7.16 -12.28 4.87
C THR A 75 6.18 -11.13 5.07
N TYR A 76 5.80 -10.46 3.97
CA TYR A 76 4.85 -9.37 4.03
C TYR A 76 3.50 -9.84 4.57
N PHE A 77 2.98 -10.96 4.07
CA PHE A 77 1.68 -11.46 4.51
C PHE A 77 1.71 -12.01 5.94
N ASP A 78 2.84 -12.57 6.37
CA ASP A 78 3.01 -12.96 7.78
C ASP A 78 2.91 -11.74 8.70
N LEU A 79 3.51 -10.62 8.30
CA LEU A 79 3.45 -9.38 9.07
C LEU A 79 2.03 -8.78 9.07
N LEU A 80 1.33 -8.84 7.94
CA LEU A 80 -0.07 -8.40 7.88
C LEU A 80 -0.93 -9.18 8.85
N GLU A 81 -0.76 -10.51 8.89
CA GLU A 81 -1.51 -11.37 9.79
C GLU A 81 -1.28 -10.97 11.25
N ASN A 82 -0.03 -10.71 11.60
CA ASN A 82 0.33 -10.37 12.99
C ASN A 82 -0.15 -9.01 13.42
N PHE A 83 -0.18 -8.03 12.52
CA PHE A 83 -0.46 -6.64 12.90
C PHE A 83 -1.85 -6.15 12.54
N LEU A 84 -2.53 -6.79 11.57
CA LEU A 84 -3.87 -6.41 11.13
C LEU A 84 -4.88 -7.55 11.23
N ASN A 85 -4.49 -8.67 11.82
CA ASN A 85 -5.32 -9.88 11.88
C ASN A 85 -5.79 -10.32 10.49
N GLY A 86 -5.00 -9.98 9.46
CA GLY A 86 -5.31 -10.37 8.09
C GLY A 86 -6.45 -9.60 7.43
N GLU A 87 -6.98 -8.55 8.05
CA GLU A 87 -8.07 -7.79 7.47
C GLU A 87 -7.58 -6.59 6.67
N ILE A 88 -8.08 -6.46 5.45
CA ILE A 88 -7.76 -5.36 4.54
C ILE A 88 -9.06 -4.70 4.10
N ARG A 89 -9.05 -3.38 4.03
CA ARG A 89 -10.21 -2.64 3.50
C ARG A 89 -10.05 -2.47 2.01
N CYS A 90 -11.14 -2.70 1.29
CA CYS A 90 -11.19 -2.61 -0.17
C CYS A 90 -12.21 -1.55 -0.58
N PRO A 91 -12.17 -1.06 -1.82
CA PRO A 91 -11.36 -1.59 -2.93
C PRO A 91 -9.90 -1.15 -2.87
N LEU A 92 -9.04 -1.90 -3.56
CA LEU A 92 -7.63 -1.56 -3.72
C LEU A 92 -7.43 -0.78 -5.01
N HIS A 93 -6.47 0.14 -5.00
CA HIS A 93 -6.08 0.85 -6.23
C HIS A 93 -4.98 0.03 -6.92
N HIS A 94 -5.38 -0.91 -7.76
CA HIS A 94 -4.46 -1.87 -8.38
C HIS A 94 -3.33 -1.21 -9.16
N GLU A 95 -3.66 -0.24 -10.00
CA GLU A 95 -2.64 0.42 -10.81
C GLU A 95 -1.60 1.14 -9.96
N ALA A 96 -2.04 1.94 -9.00
CA ALA A 96 -1.12 2.67 -8.12
C ALA A 96 -0.28 1.71 -7.29
N ARG A 97 -0.88 0.64 -6.79
CA ARG A 97 -0.13 -0.34 -6.01
C ARG A 97 0.92 -1.06 -6.84
N ARG A 98 0.61 -1.40 -8.10
CA ARG A 98 1.60 -1.99 -9.00
C ARG A 98 2.77 -1.05 -9.23
N GLU A 99 2.48 0.22 -9.49
CA GLU A 99 3.53 1.24 -9.64
C GLU A 99 4.37 1.37 -8.38
N ALA A 100 3.75 1.18 -7.23
CA ALA A 100 4.42 1.28 -5.93
C ALA A 100 5.17 0.00 -5.53
N GLY A 101 5.21 -1.01 -6.40
CA GLY A 101 6.02 -2.20 -6.17
C GLY A 101 5.27 -3.44 -5.71
N PHE A 102 3.93 -3.43 -5.74
CA PHE A 102 3.15 -4.63 -5.44
C PHE A 102 3.05 -5.51 -6.69
N SER A 103 3.30 -6.80 -6.54
CA SER A 103 3.15 -7.76 -7.62
C SER A 103 1.69 -8.11 -7.83
N ASN A 104 1.38 -8.70 -9.00
CA ASN A 104 0.02 -9.18 -9.25
C ASN A 104 -0.39 -10.26 -8.26
N GLN A 105 0.54 -11.11 -7.86
CA GLN A 105 0.28 -12.14 -6.86
C GLN A 105 -0.04 -11.53 -5.50
N GLU A 106 0.71 -10.50 -5.11
CA GLU A 106 0.43 -9.78 -3.87
C GLU A 106 -0.95 -9.14 -3.90
N LEU A 107 -1.32 -8.54 -5.03
CA LEU A 107 -2.63 -7.91 -5.17
C LEU A 107 -3.76 -8.93 -5.08
N GLN A 108 -3.59 -10.10 -5.70
CA GLN A 108 -4.58 -11.17 -5.59
C GLN A 108 -4.74 -11.65 -4.15
N ARG A 109 -3.65 -11.80 -3.43
CA ARG A 109 -3.70 -12.21 -2.02
C ARG A 109 -4.35 -11.15 -1.15
N LEU A 110 -4.05 -9.87 -1.42
CA LEU A 110 -4.70 -8.77 -0.70
C LEU A 110 -6.20 -8.73 -0.96
N GLU A 111 -6.61 -8.95 -2.21
CA GLU A 111 -8.05 -9.01 -2.55
C GLU A 111 -8.75 -10.13 -1.79
N ALA A 112 -8.09 -11.26 -1.63
CA ALA A 112 -8.65 -12.38 -0.87
C ALA A 112 -8.83 -12.04 0.61
N LEU A 113 -8.08 -11.06 1.11
CA LEU A 113 -8.18 -10.61 2.50
C LEU A 113 -9.20 -9.48 2.68
N CYS A 114 -9.89 -9.05 1.61
CA CYS A 114 -10.86 -7.99 1.71
C CYS A 114 -11.94 -8.34 2.73
N ALA A 115 -12.16 -7.44 3.67
CA ALA A 115 -13.09 -7.66 4.76
C ALA A 115 -14.51 -7.90 4.23
N GLY A 116 -15.14 -8.96 4.71
CA GLY A 116 -16.51 -9.30 4.34
C GLY A 116 -16.68 -9.79 2.92
N GLY A 117 -15.55 -10.03 2.23
CA GLY A 117 -15.61 -10.39 0.85
C GLY A 117 -15.30 -11.66 0.46
#